data_267b6c344e31c6bf68ff7073101a4f63
#
_entry.id   267b6c344e31c6bf68ff7073101a4f63
#
_cell.length_a   1.000
_cell.length_b   1.000
_cell.length_c   1.000
_cell.angle_alpha   90.00
_cell.angle_beta   90.00
_cell.angle_gamma   90.00
#
_symmetry.space_group_name_H-M   'P 1'
#
loop_
_entity.id
_entity.type
_entity.pdbx_description
1 polymer ?
#
loop_
_entity_poly.entity_id
_entity_poly.type
_entity_poly.pdbx_seq_one_letter_code
_entity_poly.pdbx_strand_id
1 'polypeptide(L)'
;MYPNQPPYGPPSPQQPLPTDYLNQIAPDSPKKPFFSFGLKQVIIGAVALIVLMLILVGIVNALTGGQKSSLQRLPARLAATEVIATDAQKNLKSSKLRSLNSNLKLYMTNTNRDIATPLLGAGVNTAKPSDSIIALESTTELSARLEDARLNGVFDRTYAREMTYQLGTLMTLMTEIYNSTRNTELKTFLKTSYDSLKPTQESFANFSTTD
;
A
#
# COMPACT_ATOMS: atom_id res chain seq x y z
N MET A 1 -72.64 -69.99 57.54
CA MET A 1 -73.38 -69.67 56.29
C MET A 1 -73.09 -68.23 56.01
N TYR A 2 -72.31 -67.96 55.02
CA TYR A 2 -71.97 -66.65 54.55
C TYR A 2 -72.64 -66.47 53.19
N PRO A 3 -73.35 -65.39 52.90
CA PRO A 3 -73.98 -65.15 51.59
C PRO A 3 -72.97 -64.61 50.55
N ASN A 4 -73.12 -65.08 49.35
CA ASN A 4 -72.41 -64.77 48.10
C ASN A 4 -72.23 -63.27 47.86
N GLN A 5 -70.99 -62.92 47.51
CA GLN A 5 -70.72 -61.65 46.85
C GLN A 5 -70.96 -61.81 45.34
N PRO A 6 -71.52 -60.78 44.70
CA PRO A 6 -71.71 -60.77 43.24
C PRO A 6 -70.33 -60.49 42.50
N PRO A 7 -70.24 -60.94 41.26
CA PRO A 7 -68.96 -60.80 40.50
C PRO A 7 -68.70 -59.34 40.12
N TYR A 8 -67.45 -58.98 40.15
CA TYR A 8 -66.95 -57.72 39.71
C TYR A 8 -67.35 -57.43 38.25
N GLY A 9 -68.00 -56.29 38.04
CA GLY A 9 -68.26 -55.77 36.70
C GLY A 9 -66.98 -55.26 36.03
N PRO A 10 -66.96 -55.12 34.68
CA PRO A 10 -65.79 -54.64 33.96
C PRO A 10 -65.44 -53.18 34.38
N PRO A 11 -64.13 -52.86 34.36
CA PRO A 11 -63.67 -51.51 34.76
C PRO A 11 -64.30 -50.45 33.82
N SER A 12 -64.84 -49.41 34.42
CA SER A 12 -65.36 -48.25 33.70
C SER A 12 -64.25 -47.58 32.90
N PRO A 13 -64.56 -47.06 31.71
CA PRO A 13 -63.55 -46.29 30.95
C PRO A 13 -63.08 -45.10 31.79
N GLN A 14 -61.76 -45.01 31.94
CA GLN A 14 -61.14 -43.86 32.64
C GLN A 14 -61.49 -42.60 31.95
N GLN A 15 -62.12 -41.65 32.68
CA GLN A 15 -62.35 -40.32 32.17
C GLN A 15 -61.00 -39.65 31.88
N PRO A 16 -60.82 -39.02 30.69
CA PRO A 16 -59.57 -38.32 30.40
C PRO A 16 -59.35 -37.19 31.42
N LEU A 17 -58.09 -37.08 31.86
CA LEU A 17 -57.68 -36.04 32.82
C LEU A 17 -57.92 -34.63 32.26
N PRO A 18 -58.23 -33.64 33.07
CA PRO A 18 -58.49 -32.26 32.64
C PRO A 18 -57.38 -31.66 31.74
N THR A 19 -56.15 -32.12 31.88
CA THR A 19 -55.01 -31.71 31.04
C THR A 19 -55.11 -32.19 29.60
N ASP A 20 -55.69 -33.37 29.33
CA ASP A 20 -55.87 -33.87 27.97
C ASP A 20 -56.97 -33.11 27.22
N TYR A 21 -57.97 -32.64 27.95
CA TYR A 21 -59.03 -31.81 27.40
C TYR A 21 -58.56 -30.41 26.98
N LEU A 22 -57.60 -29.83 27.73
CA LEU A 22 -57.00 -28.54 27.41
C LEU A 22 -56.13 -28.61 26.16
N ASN A 23 -55.42 -29.71 25.94
CA ASN A 23 -54.61 -29.92 24.74
C ASN A 23 -55.45 -30.13 23.46
N GLN A 24 -56.70 -30.59 23.62
CA GLN A 24 -57.61 -30.82 22.51
C GLN A 24 -58.36 -29.56 22.06
N ILE A 25 -58.52 -28.55 22.92
CA ILE A 25 -59.25 -27.31 22.66
C ILE A 25 -58.32 -26.12 22.38
N ALA A 26 -57.05 -26.17 22.84
CA ALA A 26 -56.11 -25.12 22.58
C ALA A 26 -55.64 -25.23 21.11
N PRO A 27 -55.90 -24.22 20.26
CA PRO A 27 -55.29 -24.20 18.93
C PRO A 27 -53.79 -24.18 19.09
N ASP A 28 -53.08 -25.05 18.36
CA ASP A 28 -51.61 -25.05 18.30
C ASP A 28 -51.11 -23.63 18.09
N SER A 29 -50.32 -23.13 19.03
CA SER A 29 -49.68 -21.82 18.88
C SER A 29 -48.89 -21.83 17.58
N PRO A 30 -49.12 -20.90 16.66
CA PRO A 30 -48.40 -20.89 15.39
C PRO A 30 -46.91 -20.82 15.73
N LYS A 31 -46.10 -21.84 15.33
CA LYS A 31 -44.65 -21.85 15.45
C LYS A 31 -44.15 -20.64 14.67
N LYS A 32 -43.74 -19.58 15.37
CA LYS A 32 -43.13 -18.40 14.75
C LYS A 32 -41.93 -18.90 13.96
N PRO A 33 -41.84 -18.67 12.66
CA PRO A 33 -40.67 -19.07 11.91
C PRO A 33 -39.47 -18.33 12.51
N PHE A 34 -38.43 -19.06 12.87
CA PHE A 34 -37.21 -18.58 13.57
C PHE A 34 -36.49 -17.50 12.77
N PHE A 35 -36.81 -17.37 11.47
CA PHE A 35 -36.32 -16.32 10.55
C PHE A 35 -37.40 -16.04 9.49
N SER A 36 -38.29 -15.10 9.73
CA SER A 36 -39.06 -14.48 8.67
C SER A 36 -38.30 -13.23 8.16
N PHE A 37 -37.29 -13.47 7.33
CA PHE A 37 -36.70 -12.36 6.57
C PHE A 37 -37.77 -11.87 5.57
N GLY A 38 -38.44 -10.80 5.90
CA GLY A 38 -39.29 -10.12 4.94
C GLY A 38 -38.45 -9.70 3.72
N LEU A 39 -39.02 -9.78 2.52
CA LEU A 39 -38.35 -9.40 1.27
C LEU A 39 -37.59 -8.06 1.39
N LYS A 40 -38.10 -7.12 2.16
CA LYS A 40 -37.45 -5.83 2.47
C LYS A 40 -36.13 -5.99 3.22
N GLN A 41 -36.06 -6.91 4.19
CA GLN A 41 -34.80 -7.16 4.94
C GLN A 41 -33.74 -7.85 4.10
N VAL A 42 -34.14 -8.73 3.19
CA VAL A 42 -33.23 -9.35 2.22
C VAL A 42 -32.67 -8.32 1.26
N ILE A 43 -33.49 -7.39 0.77
CA ILE A 43 -33.05 -6.30 -0.11
C ILE A 43 -32.10 -5.36 0.63
N ILE A 44 -32.42 -4.97 1.87
CA ILE A 44 -31.55 -4.10 2.68
C ILE A 44 -30.21 -4.80 2.96
N GLY A 45 -30.21 -6.10 3.29
CA GLY A 45 -29.03 -6.90 3.49
C GLY A 45 -28.16 -7.01 2.23
N ALA A 46 -28.79 -7.22 1.07
CA ALA A 46 -28.07 -7.27 -0.22
C ALA A 46 -27.44 -5.91 -0.58
N VAL A 47 -28.17 -4.80 -0.37
CA VAL A 47 -27.66 -3.45 -0.60
C VAL A 47 -26.49 -3.15 0.36
N ALA A 48 -26.60 -3.49 1.64
CA ALA A 48 -25.52 -3.31 2.61
C ALA A 48 -24.27 -4.12 2.25
N LEU A 49 -24.43 -5.34 1.74
CA LEU A 49 -23.33 -6.20 1.29
C LEU A 49 -22.65 -5.63 0.05
N ILE A 50 -23.42 -5.09 -0.90
CA ILE A 50 -22.87 -4.43 -2.10
C ILE A 50 -22.09 -3.17 -1.69
N VAL A 51 -22.62 -2.34 -0.80
CA VAL A 51 -21.93 -1.14 -0.30
C VAL A 51 -20.64 -1.51 0.44
N LEU A 52 -20.66 -2.56 1.28
CA LEU A 52 -19.48 -3.06 1.95
C LEU A 52 -18.43 -3.55 0.95
N MET A 53 -18.85 -4.25 -0.10
CA MET A 53 -17.95 -4.74 -1.15
C MET A 53 -17.32 -3.58 -1.94
N LEU A 54 -18.09 -2.53 -2.25
CA LEU A 54 -17.58 -1.33 -2.90
C LEU A 54 -16.58 -0.57 -2.02
N ILE A 55 -16.83 -0.49 -0.71
CA ILE A 55 -15.88 0.11 0.25
C ILE A 55 -14.59 -0.72 0.31
N LEU A 56 -14.67 -2.04 0.37
CA LEU A 56 -13.50 -2.93 0.37
C LEU A 56 -12.69 -2.80 -0.93
N VAL A 57 -13.36 -2.76 -2.08
CA VAL A 57 -12.70 -2.53 -3.38
C VAL A 57 -12.05 -1.14 -3.41
N GLY A 58 -12.70 -0.12 -2.88
CA GLY A 58 -12.14 1.23 -2.75
C GLY A 58 -10.89 1.26 -1.87
N ILE A 59 -10.90 0.60 -0.72
CA ILE A 59 -9.76 0.50 0.20
C ILE A 59 -8.61 -0.28 -0.46
N VAL A 60 -8.90 -1.42 -1.08
CA VAL A 60 -7.87 -2.21 -1.79
C VAL A 60 -7.26 -1.40 -2.94
N ASN A 61 -8.08 -0.68 -3.72
CA ASN A 61 -7.59 0.15 -4.82
C ASN A 61 -6.77 1.36 -4.32
N ALA A 62 -7.13 1.97 -3.20
CA ALA A 62 -6.35 3.05 -2.58
C ALA A 62 -5.00 2.56 -2.06
N LEU A 63 -4.98 1.38 -1.41
CA LEU A 63 -3.75 0.78 -0.87
C LEU A 63 -2.82 0.27 -1.99
N THR A 64 -3.35 -0.37 -3.02
CA THR A 64 -2.55 -0.89 -4.14
C THR A 64 -2.18 0.19 -5.15
N GLY A 65 -3.03 1.21 -5.34
CA GLY A 65 -2.75 2.36 -6.22
C GLY A 65 -1.58 3.20 -5.72
N GLY A 66 -1.49 3.46 -4.41
CA GLY A 66 -0.37 4.17 -3.79
C GLY A 66 0.95 3.41 -3.95
N GLN A 67 0.96 2.12 -3.70
CA GLN A 67 2.15 1.28 -3.84
C GLN A 67 2.63 1.22 -5.30
N LYS A 68 1.72 1.03 -6.25
CA LYS A 68 2.06 0.98 -7.68
C LYS A 68 2.61 2.32 -8.18
N SER A 69 2.09 3.43 -7.69
CA SER A 69 2.60 4.77 -7.96
C SER A 69 4.03 4.94 -7.44
N SER A 70 4.32 4.58 -6.19
CA SER A 70 5.67 4.67 -5.62
C SER A 70 6.68 3.80 -6.37
N LEU A 71 6.27 2.57 -6.77
CA LEU A 71 7.10 1.68 -7.59
C LEU A 71 7.44 2.25 -8.96
N GLN A 72 6.52 2.98 -9.61
CA GLN A 72 6.76 3.64 -10.89
C GLN A 72 7.57 4.93 -10.76
N ARG A 73 7.47 5.63 -9.62
CA ARG A 73 8.23 6.84 -9.33
C ARG A 73 9.72 6.58 -9.14
N LEU A 74 10.08 5.43 -8.57
CA LEU A 74 11.47 5.12 -8.24
C LEU A 74 12.40 5.16 -9.46
N PRO A 75 12.14 4.45 -10.57
CA PRO A 75 13.00 4.54 -11.76
C PRO A 75 12.99 5.93 -12.38
N ALA A 76 11.86 6.64 -12.39
CA ALA A 76 11.79 8.01 -12.89
C ALA A 76 12.67 8.97 -12.06
N ARG A 77 12.63 8.85 -10.73
CA ARG A 77 13.47 9.66 -9.83
C ARG A 77 14.96 9.33 -9.93
N LEU A 78 15.32 8.05 -10.09
CA LEU A 78 16.70 7.64 -10.35
C LEU A 78 17.22 8.27 -11.67
N ALA A 79 16.43 8.19 -12.74
CA ALA A 79 16.77 8.79 -14.03
C ALA A 79 16.88 10.32 -13.94
N ALA A 80 15.94 10.98 -13.26
CA ALA A 80 15.97 12.43 -13.03
C ALA A 80 17.24 12.85 -12.25
N THR A 81 17.61 12.08 -11.22
CA THR A 81 18.86 12.34 -10.45
C THR A 81 20.10 12.16 -11.32
N GLU A 82 20.14 11.15 -12.19
CA GLU A 82 21.24 10.93 -13.14
C GLU A 82 21.39 12.08 -14.14
N VAL A 83 20.27 12.60 -14.67
CA VAL A 83 20.25 13.75 -15.57
C VAL A 83 20.85 14.97 -14.89
N ILE A 84 20.41 15.30 -13.69
CA ILE A 84 20.94 16.45 -12.92
C ILE A 84 22.44 16.28 -12.63
N ALA A 85 22.86 15.08 -12.22
CA ALA A 85 24.28 14.81 -11.96
C ALA A 85 25.13 14.95 -13.25
N THR A 86 24.59 14.54 -14.39
CA THR A 86 25.24 14.65 -15.70
C THR A 86 25.38 16.11 -16.14
N ASP A 87 24.31 16.90 -16.04
CA ASP A 87 24.29 18.29 -16.44
C ASP A 87 25.19 19.18 -15.55
N ALA A 88 25.22 18.88 -14.25
CA ALA A 88 26.02 19.63 -13.30
C ALA A 88 27.53 19.45 -13.51
N GLN A 89 27.98 18.32 -14.03
CA GLN A 89 29.41 17.94 -14.09
C GLN A 89 30.32 19.00 -14.70
N LYS A 90 29.87 19.66 -15.74
CA LYS A 90 30.64 20.70 -16.46
C LYS A 90 30.71 22.04 -15.71
N ASN A 91 29.81 22.29 -14.79
CA ASN A 91 29.67 23.55 -14.07
C ASN A 91 30.34 23.52 -12.68
N LEU A 92 30.68 22.33 -12.16
CA LEU A 92 31.34 22.16 -10.88
C LEU A 92 32.78 22.68 -10.92
N LYS A 93 33.14 23.55 -10.00
CA LYS A 93 34.48 24.15 -9.85
C LYS A 93 35.35 23.35 -8.90
N SER A 94 34.81 22.92 -7.77
CA SER A 94 35.52 22.09 -6.77
C SER A 94 35.88 20.73 -7.33
N SER A 95 37.18 20.35 -7.25
CA SER A 95 37.64 19.01 -7.68
C SER A 95 37.05 17.90 -6.81
N LYS A 96 36.87 18.16 -5.50
CA LYS A 96 36.21 17.24 -4.56
C LYS A 96 34.77 16.96 -4.97
N LEU A 97 34.01 18.03 -5.32
CA LEU A 97 32.62 17.90 -5.71
C LEU A 97 32.48 17.22 -7.11
N ARG A 98 33.40 17.53 -8.04
CA ARG A 98 33.46 16.83 -9.34
C ARG A 98 33.66 15.32 -9.20
N SER A 99 34.60 14.92 -8.31
CA SER A 99 34.86 13.50 -8.04
C SER A 99 33.63 12.84 -7.40
N LEU A 100 33.02 13.47 -6.38
CA LEU A 100 31.81 12.99 -5.72
C LEU A 100 30.67 12.83 -6.72
N ASN A 101 30.47 13.83 -7.59
CA ASN A 101 29.44 13.80 -8.63
C ASN A 101 29.69 12.70 -9.68
N SER A 102 30.95 12.48 -10.08
CA SER A 102 31.29 11.40 -11.02
C SER A 102 30.95 10.01 -10.43
N ASN A 103 31.24 9.82 -9.14
CA ASN A 103 30.88 8.58 -8.45
C ASN A 103 29.35 8.42 -8.34
N LEU A 104 28.63 9.50 -8.01
CA LEU A 104 27.17 9.51 -7.97
C LEU A 104 26.59 9.14 -9.33
N LYS A 105 27.07 9.77 -10.41
CA LYS A 105 26.61 9.49 -11.77
C LYS A 105 26.76 8.02 -12.13
N LEU A 106 27.97 7.45 -11.89
CA LEU A 106 28.22 6.04 -12.15
C LEU A 106 27.28 5.14 -11.33
N TYR A 107 27.06 5.49 -10.07
CA TYR A 107 26.12 4.79 -9.22
C TYR A 107 24.69 4.84 -9.76
N MET A 108 24.21 6.03 -10.17
CA MET A 108 22.86 6.19 -10.72
C MET A 108 22.69 5.40 -12.03
N THR A 109 23.65 5.46 -12.94
CA THR A 109 23.63 4.69 -14.19
C THR A 109 23.50 3.18 -13.93
N ASN A 110 24.31 2.64 -13.01
CA ASN A 110 24.23 1.23 -12.63
C ASN A 110 22.88 0.89 -11.97
N THR A 111 22.45 1.70 -11.02
CA THR A 111 21.20 1.48 -10.29
C THR A 111 19.98 1.54 -11.23
N ASN A 112 19.96 2.48 -12.18
CA ASN A 112 18.91 2.58 -13.21
C ASN A 112 18.84 1.33 -14.10
N ARG A 113 19.98 0.77 -14.45
CA ARG A 113 20.04 -0.48 -15.22
C ARG A 113 19.55 -1.67 -14.40
N ASP A 114 20.05 -1.79 -13.18
CA ASP A 114 19.90 -2.99 -12.37
C ASP A 114 18.51 -3.09 -11.69
N ILE A 115 17.77 -1.97 -11.55
CA ILE A 115 16.44 -1.94 -10.96
C ILE A 115 15.35 -2.58 -11.85
N ALA A 116 15.60 -2.71 -13.15
CA ALA A 116 14.58 -3.16 -14.10
C ALA A 116 14.07 -4.57 -13.76
N THR A 117 14.95 -5.51 -13.45
CA THR A 117 14.60 -6.90 -13.12
C THR A 117 13.82 -7.00 -11.81
N PRO A 118 14.26 -6.43 -10.66
CA PRO A 118 13.49 -6.43 -9.43
C PRO A 118 12.09 -5.78 -9.55
N LEU A 119 11.96 -4.70 -10.32
CA LEU A 119 10.67 -4.05 -10.55
C LEU A 119 9.73 -4.91 -11.41
N LEU A 120 10.27 -5.57 -12.42
CA LEU A 120 9.49 -6.49 -13.25
C LEU A 120 8.97 -7.67 -12.39
N GLY A 121 9.83 -8.21 -11.53
CA GLY A 121 9.45 -9.24 -10.54
C GLY A 121 8.40 -8.77 -9.52
N ALA A 122 8.30 -7.46 -9.28
CA ALA A 122 7.26 -6.83 -8.46
C ALA A 122 6.00 -6.42 -9.26
N GLY A 123 5.91 -6.79 -10.55
CA GLY A 123 4.75 -6.53 -11.42
C GLY A 123 4.72 -5.13 -12.03
N VAL A 124 5.86 -4.42 -12.08
CA VAL A 124 5.96 -3.08 -12.66
C VAL A 124 6.84 -3.10 -13.92
N ASN A 125 6.25 -2.71 -15.03
CA ASN A 125 6.99 -2.49 -16.26
C ASN A 125 7.54 -1.04 -16.28
N THR A 126 8.86 -0.91 -16.28
CA THR A 126 9.57 0.38 -16.25
C THR A 126 9.69 1.04 -17.63
N ALA A 127 9.35 0.32 -18.71
CA ALA A 127 9.57 0.80 -20.08
C ALA A 127 8.72 2.03 -20.46
N LYS A 128 7.61 2.29 -19.76
CA LYS A 128 6.75 3.46 -20.00
C LYS A 128 6.18 3.96 -18.66
N PRO A 129 6.88 4.87 -17.95
CA PRO A 129 6.25 5.60 -16.86
C PRO A 129 5.09 6.44 -17.38
N SER A 130 4.05 6.65 -16.58
CA SER A 130 2.93 7.50 -16.96
C SER A 130 3.35 8.98 -17.05
N ASP A 131 2.66 9.77 -17.89
CA ASP A 131 2.94 11.21 -18.02
C ASP A 131 2.85 11.95 -16.69
N SER A 132 1.94 11.53 -15.81
CA SER A 132 1.84 12.07 -14.45
C SER A 132 3.07 11.80 -13.59
N ILE A 133 3.70 10.63 -13.73
CA ILE A 133 4.95 10.30 -13.03
C ILE A 133 6.12 11.11 -13.59
N ILE A 134 6.19 11.25 -14.93
CA ILE A 134 7.21 12.07 -15.59
C ILE A 134 7.09 13.52 -15.12
N ALA A 135 5.89 14.07 -15.09
CA ALA A 135 5.65 15.44 -14.63
C ALA A 135 6.02 15.63 -13.15
N LEU A 136 5.69 14.65 -12.30
CA LEU A 136 5.99 14.67 -10.86
C LEU A 136 7.50 14.64 -10.57
N GLU A 137 8.26 13.90 -11.35
CA GLU A 137 9.72 13.75 -11.22
C GLU A 137 10.50 14.67 -12.18
N SER A 138 9.85 15.71 -12.70
CA SER A 138 10.46 16.70 -13.58
C SER A 138 11.63 17.42 -12.89
N THR A 139 12.72 17.60 -13.60
CA THR A 139 13.91 18.31 -13.15
C THR A 139 13.91 19.80 -13.49
N THR A 140 12.87 20.30 -14.15
CA THR A 140 12.81 21.65 -14.74
C THR A 140 13.07 22.75 -13.70
N GLU A 141 12.39 22.70 -12.56
CA GLU A 141 12.57 23.70 -11.50
C GLU A 141 13.96 23.61 -10.85
N LEU A 142 14.46 22.39 -10.62
CA LEU A 142 15.79 22.18 -10.07
C LEU A 142 16.86 22.69 -11.03
N SER A 143 16.74 22.39 -12.32
CA SER A 143 17.64 22.88 -13.37
C SER A 143 17.65 24.41 -13.43
N ALA A 144 16.48 25.06 -13.32
CA ALA A 144 16.37 26.53 -13.29
C ALA A 144 17.09 27.10 -12.06
N ARG A 145 16.91 26.53 -10.85
CA ARG A 145 17.62 26.97 -9.63
C ARG A 145 19.14 26.79 -9.73
N LEU A 146 19.60 25.71 -10.35
CA LEU A 146 21.03 25.45 -10.57
C LEU A 146 21.63 26.42 -11.59
N GLU A 147 20.89 26.76 -12.63
CA GLU A 147 21.32 27.73 -13.63
C GLU A 147 21.41 29.14 -13.00
N ASP A 148 20.44 29.53 -12.20
CA ASP A 148 20.51 30.78 -11.44
C ASP A 148 21.72 30.83 -10.50
N ALA A 149 21.99 29.73 -9.78
CA ALA A 149 23.16 29.58 -8.92
C ALA A 149 24.49 29.67 -9.71
N ARG A 150 24.50 29.17 -10.94
CA ARG A 150 25.65 29.24 -11.84
C ARG A 150 25.93 30.71 -12.23
N LEU A 151 24.91 31.45 -12.60
CA LEU A 151 25.00 32.85 -12.97
C LEU A 151 25.46 33.72 -11.78
N ASN A 152 25.06 33.37 -10.57
CA ASN A 152 25.42 34.08 -9.35
C ASN A 152 26.74 33.58 -8.69
N GLY A 153 27.45 32.64 -9.30
CA GLY A 153 28.75 32.15 -8.84
C GLY A 153 28.71 31.24 -7.60
N VAL A 154 27.53 30.77 -7.20
CA VAL A 154 27.30 29.93 -6.01
C VAL A 154 26.91 28.49 -6.34
N PHE A 155 27.26 28.04 -7.58
CA PHE A 155 26.81 26.77 -8.11
C PHE A 155 27.16 25.56 -7.23
N ASP A 156 28.43 25.44 -6.82
CA ASP A 156 28.92 24.27 -6.08
C ASP A 156 28.16 24.05 -4.77
N ARG A 157 27.99 25.13 -4.00
CA ARG A 157 27.24 25.08 -2.73
C ARG A 157 25.77 24.75 -2.94
N THR A 158 25.14 25.40 -3.92
CA THR A 158 23.73 25.14 -4.23
C THR A 158 23.56 23.73 -4.72
N TYR A 159 24.42 23.24 -5.62
CA TYR A 159 24.38 21.89 -6.11
C TYR A 159 24.51 20.85 -4.97
N ALA A 160 25.49 21.01 -4.09
CA ALA A 160 25.67 20.09 -2.96
C ALA A 160 24.45 20.02 -2.06
N ARG A 161 23.85 21.18 -1.74
CA ARG A 161 22.61 21.26 -0.94
C ARG A 161 21.42 20.58 -1.64
N GLU A 162 21.22 20.88 -2.92
CA GLU A 162 20.13 20.29 -3.70
C GLU A 162 20.30 18.77 -3.83
N MET A 163 21.52 18.29 -4.07
CA MET A 163 21.79 16.85 -4.15
C MET A 163 21.60 16.15 -2.81
N THR A 164 21.99 16.78 -1.69
CA THR A 164 21.68 16.29 -0.34
C THR A 164 20.17 16.04 -0.18
N TYR A 165 19.34 16.99 -0.61
CA TYR A 165 17.89 16.89 -0.55
C TYR A 165 17.34 15.83 -1.52
N GLN A 166 17.79 15.83 -2.78
CA GLN A 166 17.31 14.87 -3.80
C GLN A 166 17.64 13.42 -3.40
N LEU A 167 18.85 13.17 -2.92
CA LEU A 167 19.27 11.85 -2.47
C LEU A 167 18.51 11.42 -1.20
N GLY A 168 18.27 12.34 -0.26
CA GLY A 168 17.43 12.07 0.92
C GLY A 168 16.00 11.66 0.54
N THR A 169 15.40 12.38 -0.42
CA THR A 169 14.05 12.05 -0.91
C THR A 169 14.03 10.71 -1.65
N LEU A 170 15.06 10.42 -2.46
CA LEU A 170 15.21 9.12 -3.13
C LEU A 170 15.32 7.97 -2.11
N MET A 171 16.13 8.14 -1.07
CA MET A 171 16.30 7.15 0.00
C MET A 171 15.00 6.94 0.81
N THR A 172 14.22 8.01 1.05
CA THR A 172 12.90 7.92 1.66
C THR A 172 11.96 7.08 0.80
N LEU A 173 11.91 7.33 -0.52
CA LEU A 173 11.10 6.55 -1.46
C LEU A 173 11.52 5.07 -1.49
N MET A 174 12.83 4.78 -1.46
CA MET A 174 13.33 3.40 -1.35
C MET A 174 12.84 2.72 -0.06
N THR A 175 12.84 3.44 1.07
CA THR A 175 12.37 2.93 2.37
C THR A 175 10.86 2.66 2.35
N GLU A 176 10.06 3.56 1.78
CA GLU A 176 8.61 3.38 1.62
C GLU A 176 8.29 2.12 0.81
N ILE A 177 8.98 1.93 -0.32
CA ILE A 177 8.79 0.75 -1.16
C ILE A 177 9.26 -0.52 -0.45
N TYR A 178 10.40 -0.48 0.24
CA TYR A 178 10.92 -1.60 1.02
C TYR A 178 9.91 -2.09 2.05
N ASN A 179 9.26 -1.16 2.76
CA ASN A 179 8.28 -1.48 3.79
C ASN A 179 6.96 -2.00 3.22
N SER A 180 6.58 -1.56 2.02
CA SER A 180 5.30 -1.91 1.40
C SER A 180 5.36 -3.14 0.49
N THR A 181 6.50 -3.42 -0.17
CA THR A 181 6.63 -4.54 -1.09
C THR A 181 6.75 -5.89 -0.37
N ARG A 182 6.22 -6.95 -1.00
CA ARG A 182 6.43 -8.34 -0.58
C ARG A 182 7.49 -9.06 -1.41
N ASN A 183 7.98 -8.44 -2.48
CA ASN A 183 8.99 -9.03 -3.35
C ASN A 183 10.36 -8.98 -2.67
N THR A 184 10.94 -10.14 -2.39
CA THR A 184 12.21 -10.28 -1.67
C THR A 184 13.40 -9.76 -2.47
N GLU A 185 13.41 -9.98 -3.79
CA GLU A 185 14.48 -9.51 -4.68
C GLU A 185 14.51 -7.97 -4.70
N LEU A 186 13.34 -7.34 -4.85
CA LEU A 186 13.22 -5.88 -4.77
C LEU A 186 13.64 -5.34 -3.39
N LYS A 187 13.27 -6.01 -2.29
CA LYS A 187 13.75 -5.62 -0.95
C LYS A 187 15.26 -5.66 -0.83
N THR A 188 15.89 -6.73 -1.32
CA THR A 188 17.33 -6.87 -1.30
C THR A 188 18.01 -5.77 -2.12
N PHE A 189 17.51 -5.51 -3.33
CA PHE A 189 17.98 -4.44 -4.19
C PHE A 189 17.87 -3.07 -3.50
N LEU A 190 16.71 -2.73 -2.95
CA LEU A 190 16.46 -1.45 -2.29
C LEU A 190 17.38 -1.24 -1.08
N LYS A 191 17.55 -2.28 -0.25
CA LYS A 191 18.46 -2.21 0.90
C LYS A 191 19.89 -1.97 0.47
N THR A 192 20.40 -2.73 -0.50
CA THR A 192 21.76 -2.57 -1.02
C THR A 192 21.97 -1.19 -1.63
N SER A 193 20.99 -0.71 -2.40
CA SER A 193 21.03 0.61 -3.02
C SER A 193 21.00 1.72 -1.98
N TYR A 194 20.17 1.61 -0.95
CA TYR A 194 20.13 2.56 0.15
C TYR A 194 21.46 2.64 0.89
N ASP A 195 22.01 1.48 1.29
CA ASP A 195 23.25 1.40 2.05
C ASP A 195 24.45 1.97 1.25
N SER A 196 24.45 1.76 -0.08
CA SER A 196 25.50 2.30 -0.97
C SER A 196 25.34 3.80 -1.23
N LEU A 197 24.12 4.33 -1.21
CA LEU A 197 23.84 5.74 -1.50
C LEU A 197 24.06 6.63 -0.28
N LYS A 198 23.87 6.12 0.93
CA LYS A 198 23.93 6.88 2.17
C LYS A 198 25.26 7.64 2.37
N PRO A 199 26.45 7.02 2.19
CA PRO A 199 27.74 7.74 2.32
C PRO A 199 27.87 8.87 1.30
N THR A 200 27.32 8.69 0.11
CA THR A 200 27.35 9.72 -0.94
C THR A 200 26.48 10.94 -0.54
N GLN A 201 25.29 10.68 -0.03
CA GLN A 201 24.38 11.73 0.47
C GLN A 201 25.02 12.51 1.63
N GLU A 202 25.66 11.80 2.60
CA GLU A 202 26.38 12.40 3.71
C GLU A 202 27.57 13.25 3.24
N SER A 203 28.26 12.82 2.19
CA SER A 203 29.38 13.55 1.58
C SER A 203 28.93 14.88 0.95
N PHE A 204 27.76 14.90 0.29
CA PHE A 204 27.16 16.12 -0.22
C PHE A 204 26.70 17.05 0.91
N ALA A 205 26.10 16.50 1.96
CA ALA A 205 25.67 17.27 3.12
C ALA A 205 26.86 17.95 3.82
N ASN A 206 27.94 17.21 4.02
CA ASN A 206 29.16 17.74 4.64
C ASN A 206 29.83 18.82 3.78
N PHE A 207 29.75 18.70 2.43
CA PHE A 207 30.28 19.74 1.55
C PHE A 207 29.47 21.03 1.68
N SER A 208 28.16 20.95 1.70
CA SER A 208 27.28 22.12 1.76
C SER A 208 27.36 22.91 3.08
N THR A 209 27.86 22.29 4.14
CA THR A 209 28.00 22.94 5.47
C THR A 209 29.38 23.52 5.75
N THR A 210 30.40 23.08 5.01
CA THR A 210 31.81 23.43 5.29
C THR A 210 32.37 24.51 4.36
N ASP A 211 31.80 24.69 3.18
CA ASP A 211 32.19 25.63 2.12
C ASP A 211 31.05 26.64 1.84
#